data_98cde8f2f848bb2132d0d2d832d0cfee
#
_entry.id   98cde8f2f848bb2132d0d2d832d0cfee
#
_cell.length_a   1.000
_cell.length_b   1.000
_cell.length_c   1.000
_cell.angle_alpha   90.00
_cell.angle_beta   90.00
_cell.angle_gamma   90.00
#
_symmetry.space_group_name_H-M   'P 1'
#
loop_
_entity.id
_entity.type
_entity.pdbx_description
1 polymer ?
#
loop_
_entity_poly.entity_id
_entity_poly.type
_entity_poly.pdbx_seq_one_letter_code
_entity_poly.pdbx_strand_id
1 'polypeptide(L)'
;MNSKAKKIFIFLTVVVPFLAYCIIYYIPIIRNAPFKSVDFVSFQYKWGEGKELANSYDSATGDYQYLNSKDSLVKTNVKLRKNDIIFLTHKANELGFWNFPDIIANKGADPRESKVLRYTIQFNYKKKSKKVEYVSDYDEIPKLRDVAVQMKTLLEQVIDEAEERYNKK
;
A
#
# COMPACT_ATOMS: atom_id res chain seq x y z
N MET A 1 -13.87 -34.60 -39.58
CA MET A 1 -12.79 -33.68 -39.12
C MET A 1 -11.44 -34.26 -39.54
N ASN A 2 -10.65 -33.51 -40.29
CA ASN A 2 -9.37 -33.95 -40.82
C ASN A 2 -8.38 -34.28 -39.66
N SER A 3 -7.50 -35.29 -39.81
CA SER A 3 -6.52 -35.72 -38.80
C SER A 3 -5.67 -34.57 -38.26
N LYS A 4 -5.28 -33.61 -39.11
CA LYS A 4 -4.57 -32.39 -38.73
C LYS A 4 -5.42 -31.50 -37.83
N ALA A 5 -6.70 -31.31 -38.12
CA ALA A 5 -7.61 -30.49 -37.32
C ALA A 5 -7.85 -31.10 -35.91
N LYS A 6 -7.92 -32.44 -35.81
CA LYS A 6 -8.01 -33.12 -34.48
C LYS A 6 -6.77 -32.89 -33.64
N LYS A 7 -5.58 -32.98 -34.22
CA LYS A 7 -4.32 -32.72 -33.51
C LYS A 7 -4.22 -31.27 -33.01
N ILE A 8 -4.59 -30.30 -33.87
CA ILE A 8 -4.61 -28.88 -33.50
C ILE A 8 -5.61 -28.62 -32.39
N PHE A 9 -6.80 -29.20 -32.45
CA PHE A 9 -7.82 -29.05 -31.44
C PHE A 9 -7.35 -29.57 -30.06
N ILE A 10 -6.80 -30.79 -30.02
CA ILE A 10 -6.25 -31.38 -28.80
C ILE A 10 -5.09 -30.53 -28.25
N PHE A 11 -4.19 -30.07 -29.12
CA PHE A 11 -3.10 -29.18 -28.71
C PHE A 11 -3.62 -27.88 -28.07
N LEU A 12 -4.57 -27.22 -28.73
CA LEU A 12 -5.16 -25.97 -28.18
C LEU A 12 -5.91 -26.20 -26.87
N THR A 13 -6.62 -27.32 -26.74
CA THR A 13 -7.39 -27.65 -25.52
C THR A 13 -6.48 -27.86 -24.29
N VAL A 14 -5.22 -28.29 -24.50
CA VAL A 14 -4.26 -28.49 -23.41
C VAL A 14 -3.39 -27.26 -23.20
N VAL A 15 -2.84 -26.70 -24.29
CA VAL A 15 -1.85 -25.61 -24.21
C VAL A 15 -2.49 -24.29 -23.77
N VAL A 16 -3.69 -23.97 -24.28
CA VAL A 16 -4.33 -22.69 -23.92
C VAL A 16 -4.67 -22.59 -22.42
N PRO A 17 -5.32 -23.60 -21.79
CA PRO A 17 -5.56 -23.55 -20.35
C PRO A 17 -4.27 -23.56 -19.53
N PHE A 18 -3.25 -24.30 -19.97
CA PHE A 18 -1.95 -24.31 -19.30
C PHE A 18 -1.27 -22.93 -19.33
N LEU A 19 -1.23 -22.29 -20.51
CA LEU A 19 -0.70 -20.92 -20.63
C LEU A 19 -1.51 -19.91 -19.81
N ALA A 20 -2.83 -20.01 -19.84
CA ALA A 20 -3.70 -19.15 -19.01
C ALA A 20 -3.38 -19.33 -17.51
N TYR A 21 -3.23 -20.56 -17.06
CA TYR A 21 -2.81 -20.84 -15.68
C TYR A 21 -1.44 -20.23 -15.36
N CYS A 22 -0.44 -20.42 -16.23
CA CYS A 22 0.88 -19.82 -16.04
C CYS A 22 0.82 -18.29 -15.96
N ILE A 23 0.05 -17.66 -16.84
CA ILE A 23 -0.13 -16.21 -16.86
C ILE A 23 -0.76 -15.73 -15.54
N ILE A 24 -1.86 -16.34 -15.13
CA ILE A 24 -2.58 -15.97 -13.88
C ILE A 24 -1.66 -16.17 -12.67
N TYR A 25 -0.88 -17.22 -12.62
CA TYR A 25 0.00 -17.54 -11.50
C TYR A 25 1.26 -16.65 -11.45
N TYR A 26 1.92 -16.44 -12.60
CA TYR A 26 3.20 -15.73 -12.62
C TYR A 26 3.10 -14.22 -12.76
N ILE A 27 2.01 -13.66 -13.31
CA ILE A 27 1.84 -12.21 -13.42
C ILE A 27 1.95 -11.51 -12.05
N PRO A 28 1.24 -11.92 -10.99
CA PRO A 28 1.37 -11.28 -9.67
C PRO A 28 2.80 -11.35 -9.12
N ILE A 29 3.47 -12.48 -9.31
CA ILE A 29 4.85 -12.70 -8.84
C ILE A 29 5.81 -11.73 -9.54
N ILE A 30 5.69 -11.58 -10.87
CA ILE A 30 6.53 -10.67 -11.65
C ILE A 30 6.24 -9.21 -11.31
N ARG A 31 4.97 -8.85 -11.14
CA ARG A 31 4.56 -7.48 -10.79
C ARG A 31 5.07 -7.07 -9.41
N ASN A 32 5.10 -8.00 -8.44
CA ASN A 32 5.51 -7.75 -7.07
C ASN A 32 7.01 -7.99 -6.84
N ALA A 33 7.72 -8.59 -7.80
CA ALA A 33 9.15 -8.83 -7.70
C ALA A 33 10.00 -7.57 -7.37
N PRO A 34 9.66 -6.34 -7.83
CA PRO A 34 10.39 -5.13 -7.46
C PRO A 34 10.22 -4.70 -6.00
N PHE A 35 9.26 -5.23 -5.26
CA PHE A 35 8.94 -4.85 -3.88
C PHE A 35 9.53 -5.81 -2.84
N LYS A 36 10.78 -6.24 -3.06
CA LYS A 36 11.49 -7.09 -2.10
C LYS A 36 11.98 -6.25 -0.90
N SER A 37 11.84 -6.77 0.31
CA SER A 37 12.26 -6.08 1.54
C SER A 37 13.73 -5.64 1.52
N VAL A 38 14.62 -6.36 0.82
CA VAL A 38 16.04 -6.01 0.65
C VAL A 38 16.28 -4.78 -0.22
N ASP A 39 15.30 -4.41 -1.05
CA ASP A 39 15.33 -3.24 -1.93
C ASP A 39 14.52 -2.06 -1.38
N PHE A 40 13.97 -2.20 -0.18
CA PHE A 40 13.25 -1.13 0.49
C PHE A 40 14.17 0.07 0.74
N VAL A 41 13.65 1.28 0.47
CA VAL A 41 14.35 2.54 0.69
C VAL A 41 13.67 3.34 1.80
N SER A 42 12.39 3.63 1.64
CA SER A 42 11.62 4.41 2.61
C SER A 42 10.12 4.19 2.42
N PHE A 43 9.35 4.60 3.40
CA PHE A 43 7.94 4.89 3.18
C PHE A 43 7.58 6.28 3.70
N GLN A 44 6.54 6.84 3.12
CA GLN A 44 5.91 8.08 3.53
C GLN A 44 4.45 7.82 3.84
N TYR A 45 3.98 8.37 4.93
CA TYR A 45 2.59 8.33 5.34
C TYR A 45 2.10 9.75 5.62
N LYS A 46 0.99 10.16 4.97
CA LYS A 46 0.39 11.48 5.16
C LYS A 46 -1.10 11.33 5.36
N TRP A 47 -1.68 12.15 6.23
CA TRP A 47 -3.12 12.13 6.46
C TRP A 47 -3.65 13.50 6.90
N GLY A 48 -4.94 13.70 6.65
CA GLY A 48 -5.64 14.94 6.95
C GLY A 48 -6.89 15.10 6.10
N GLU A 49 -7.53 16.24 6.22
CA GLU A 49 -8.71 16.59 5.45
C GLU A 49 -8.36 17.55 4.30
N GLY A 50 -9.15 17.50 3.22
CA GLY A 50 -9.05 18.45 2.12
C GLY A 50 -7.76 18.33 1.28
N LYS A 51 -7.32 19.46 0.74
CA LYS A 51 -6.20 19.52 -0.23
C LYS A 51 -4.84 19.30 0.43
N GLU A 52 -4.65 19.87 1.62
CA GLU A 52 -3.38 19.81 2.35
C GLU A 52 -3.48 18.81 3.50
N LEU A 53 -2.57 17.83 3.50
CA LEU A 53 -2.49 16.85 4.58
C LEU A 53 -1.56 17.38 5.66
N ALA A 54 -2.14 17.82 6.79
CA ALA A 54 -1.40 18.45 7.88
C ALA A 54 -0.44 17.48 8.59
N ASN A 55 -0.78 16.19 8.59
CA ASN A 55 0.00 15.17 9.29
C ASN A 55 0.87 14.41 8.31
N SER A 56 2.09 14.10 8.71
CA SER A 56 3.02 13.35 7.86
C SER A 56 4.10 12.63 8.65
N TYR A 57 4.51 11.49 8.13
CA TYR A 57 5.67 10.75 8.59
C TYR A 57 6.55 10.34 7.39
N ASP A 58 7.86 10.54 7.51
CA ASP A 58 8.85 10.07 6.52
C ASP A 58 9.88 9.15 7.20
N SER A 59 9.90 7.89 6.80
CA SER A 59 10.79 6.90 7.40
C SER A 59 12.27 7.08 7.02
N ALA A 60 12.58 7.85 5.97
CA ALA A 60 13.95 8.11 5.56
C ALA A 60 14.66 9.07 6.52
N THR A 61 13.95 10.11 6.96
CA THR A 61 14.49 11.14 7.86
C THR A 61 14.06 10.90 9.31
N GLY A 62 12.94 10.22 9.53
CA GLY A 62 12.26 10.08 10.80
C GLY A 62 11.38 11.27 11.15
N ASP A 63 11.20 12.23 10.23
CA ASP A 63 10.38 13.41 10.48
C ASP A 63 8.91 13.00 10.66
N TYR A 64 8.36 13.35 11.81
CA TYR A 64 6.99 13.10 12.19
C TYR A 64 6.31 14.41 12.58
N GLN A 65 5.23 14.73 11.89
CA GLN A 65 4.45 15.94 12.09
C GLN A 65 2.97 15.56 12.21
N TYR A 66 2.31 16.05 13.25
CA TYR A 66 0.88 15.83 13.45
C TYR A 66 0.20 16.96 14.23
N LEU A 67 -1.10 17.10 14.04
CA LEU A 67 -1.95 17.96 14.85
C LEU A 67 -2.35 17.22 16.15
N ASN A 68 -2.08 17.82 17.28
CA ASN A 68 -2.52 17.29 18.56
C ASN A 68 -4.01 17.61 18.84
N SER A 69 -4.54 17.15 19.96
CA SER A 69 -5.93 17.40 20.38
C SER A 69 -6.32 18.89 20.57
N LYS A 70 -5.36 19.80 20.50
CA LYS A 70 -5.55 21.26 20.59
C LYS A 70 -5.30 21.94 19.26
N ASP A 71 -5.34 21.20 18.15
CA ASP A 71 -5.01 21.67 16.79
C ASP A 71 -3.64 22.34 16.65
N SER A 72 -2.74 22.06 17.60
CA SER A 72 -1.38 22.57 17.55
C SER A 72 -0.48 21.58 16.79
N LEU A 73 0.33 22.12 15.87
CA LEU A 73 1.26 21.33 15.08
C LEU A 73 2.43 20.88 15.94
N VAL A 74 2.53 19.57 16.14
CA VAL A 74 3.68 18.92 16.80
C VAL A 74 4.64 18.44 15.72
N LYS A 75 5.93 18.70 15.90
CA LYS A 75 7.01 18.18 15.07
C LYS A 75 8.02 17.45 15.94
N THR A 76 8.30 16.23 15.58
CA THR A 76 9.26 15.37 16.29
C THR A 76 10.05 14.54 15.30
N ASN A 77 11.05 13.82 15.78
CA ASN A 77 11.82 12.90 14.94
C ASN A 77 11.78 11.50 15.56
N VAL A 78 11.16 10.57 14.86
CA VAL A 78 10.93 9.19 15.29
C VAL A 78 11.53 8.24 14.29
N LYS A 79 12.57 7.51 14.66
CA LYS A 79 13.25 6.55 13.78
C LYS A 79 12.74 5.14 14.02
N LEU A 80 12.28 4.49 12.96
CA LEU A 80 11.92 3.09 12.97
C LEU A 80 13.15 2.19 13.05
N ARG A 81 13.02 1.08 13.74
CA ARG A 81 14.02 0.01 13.76
C ARG A 81 13.91 -0.84 12.49
N LYS A 82 14.98 -1.54 12.17
CA LYS A 82 14.98 -2.48 11.03
C LYS A 82 13.85 -3.52 11.11
N ASN A 83 13.54 -4.00 12.29
CA ASN A 83 12.46 -4.98 12.48
C ASN A 83 11.07 -4.38 12.22
N ASP A 84 10.84 -3.11 12.56
CA ASP A 84 9.59 -2.41 12.27
C ASP A 84 9.38 -2.32 10.75
N ILE A 85 10.44 -2.00 10.00
CA ILE A 85 10.43 -1.94 8.53
C ILE A 85 10.18 -3.31 7.91
N ILE A 86 10.86 -4.36 8.40
CA ILE A 86 10.65 -5.74 7.93
C ILE A 86 9.20 -6.16 8.16
N PHE A 87 8.66 -5.88 9.34
CA PHE A 87 7.27 -6.18 9.68
C PHE A 87 6.30 -5.47 8.72
N LEU A 88 6.45 -4.15 8.52
CA LEU A 88 5.57 -3.38 7.63
C LEU A 88 5.64 -3.86 6.18
N THR A 89 6.83 -4.11 5.65
CA THR A 89 6.99 -4.60 4.27
C THR A 89 6.41 -5.99 4.08
N HIS A 90 6.52 -6.86 5.10
CA HIS A 90 5.90 -8.19 5.09
C HIS A 90 4.37 -8.08 5.10
N LYS A 91 3.81 -7.23 5.97
CA LYS A 91 2.37 -6.99 6.05
C LYS A 91 1.81 -6.34 4.78
N ALA A 92 2.53 -5.41 4.17
CA ALA A 92 2.15 -4.85 2.88
C ALA A 92 2.06 -5.93 1.77
N ASN A 93 2.96 -6.91 1.78
CA ASN A 93 2.90 -8.07 0.89
C ASN A 93 1.67 -8.96 1.18
N GLU A 94 1.44 -9.31 2.45
CA GLU A 94 0.29 -10.15 2.85
C GLU A 94 -1.05 -9.52 2.47
N LEU A 95 -1.18 -8.21 2.67
CA LEU A 95 -2.39 -7.44 2.34
C LEU A 95 -2.53 -7.18 0.83
N GLY A 96 -1.52 -7.50 0.03
CA GLY A 96 -1.54 -7.25 -1.41
C GLY A 96 -1.48 -5.78 -1.78
N PHE A 97 -0.86 -4.93 -0.96
CA PHE A 97 -0.78 -3.46 -1.14
C PHE A 97 -0.26 -3.05 -2.53
N TRP A 98 0.65 -3.84 -3.11
CA TRP A 98 1.23 -3.57 -4.43
C TRP A 98 0.22 -3.62 -5.57
N ASN A 99 -0.91 -4.29 -5.35
CA ASN A 99 -2.00 -4.44 -6.31
C ASN A 99 -3.16 -3.47 -6.05
N PHE A 100 -3.10 -2.65 -5.01
CA PHE A 100 -4.14 -1.65 -4.76
C PHE A 100 -4.21 -0.65 -5.92
N PRO A 101 -5.41 -0.14 -6.27
CA PRO A 101 -5.52 1.02 -7.14
C PRO A 101 -4.78 2.21 -6.51
N ASP A 102 -4.30 3.12 -7.35
CA ASP A 102 -3.56 4.29 -6.86
C ASP A 102 -4.48 5.27 -6.09
N ILE A 103 -5.78 5.22 -6.38
CA ILE A 103 -6.81 5.99 -5.67
C ILE A 103 -7.92 5.02 -5.25
N ILE A 104 -8.26 5.05 -3.96
CA ILE A 104 -9.37 4.33 -3.34
C ILE A 104 -10.34 5.39 -2.81
N ALA A 105 -11.31 5.74 -3.65
CA ALA A 105 -12.36 6.72 -3.35
C ALA A 105 -13.65 6.30 -4.05
N ASN A 106 -14.78 6.77 -3.53
CA ASN A 106 -16.08 6.51 -4.13
C ASN A 106 -16.20 7.15 -5.52
N LYS A 107 -16.90 6.49 -6.43
CA LYS A 107 -17.06 6.93 -7.83
C LYS A 107 -17.65 8.32 -7.91
N GLY A 108 -16.97 9.21 -8.63
CA GLY A 108 -17.38 10.60 -8.79
C GLY A 108 -17.01 11.53 -7.65
N ALA A 109 -16.41 11.04 -6.56
CA ALA A 109 -15.85 11.88 -5.51
C ALA A 109 -14.43 12.33 -5.87
N ASP A 110 -14.12 13.61 -5.63
CA ASP A 110 -12.73 14.08 -5.66
C ASP A 110 -12.13 13.88 -4.26
N PRO A 111 -11.13 13.01 -4.10
CA PRO A 111 -10.49 12.76 -2.82
C PRO A 111 -9.89 14.02 -2.17
N ARG A 112 -9.55 15.02 -2.98
CA ARG A 112 -8.88 16.24 -2.53
C ARG A 112 -9.85 17.35 -2.09
N GLU A 113 -11.10 17.28 -2.52
CA GLU A 113 -12.14 18.23 -2.15
C GLU A 113 -13.01 17.73 -0.98
N SER A 114 -12.89 16.46 -0.63
CA SER A 114 -13.59 15.86 0.48
C SER A 114 -13.20 16.50 1.83
N LYS A 115 -14.20 16.73 2.67
CA LYS A 115 -13.99 17.05 4.09
C LYS A 115 -13.73 15.80 4.94
N VAL A 116 -13.62 14.67 4.32
CA VAL A 116 -13.36 13.37 4.94
C VAL A 116 -11.86 13.15 5.02
N LEU A 117 -11.42 12.41 6.02
CA LEU A 117 -10.01 12.05 6.19
C LEU A 117 -9.47 11.29 4.96
N ARG A 118 -8.39 11.78 4.43
CA ARG A 118 -7.65 11.18 3.34
C ARG A 118 -6.27 10.75 3.82
N TYR A 119 -5.86 9.60 3.35
CA TYR A 119 -4.58 8.97 3.68
C TYR A 119 -3.78 8.78 2.41
N THR A 120 -2.51 9.09 2.46
CA THR A 120 -1.55 8.80 1.38
C THR A 120 -0.46 7.91 1.93
N ILE A 121 -0.31 6.73 1.38
CA ILE A 121 0.71 5.76 1.73
C ILE A 121 1.60 5.56 0.52
N GLN A 122 2.90 5.81 0.65
CA GLN A 122 3.86 5.61 -0.42
C GLN A 122 5.04 4.78 0.08
N PHE A 123 5.30 3.65 -0.58
CA PHE A 123 6.51 2.85 -0.39
C PHE A 123 7.48 3.07 -1.53
N ASN A 124 8.72 3.35 -1.20
CA ASN A 124 9.81 3.55 -2.15
C ASN A 124 10.80 2.38 -2.06
N TYR A 125 11.08 1.79 -3.19
CA TYR A 125 12.08 0.73 -3.38
C TYR A 125 13.08 1.18 -4.43
N LYS A 126 14.27 0.58 -4.48
CA LYS A 126 15.35 0.95 -5.41
C LYS A 126 14.91 1.03 -6.87
N LYS A 127 13.98 0.17 -7.29
CA LYS A 127 13.55 0.06 -8.70
C LYS A 127 12.16 0.58 -8.98
N LYS A 128 11.33 0.76 -7.96
CA LYS A 128 9.91 1.12 -8.12
C LYS A 128 9.36 1.74 -6.85
N SER A 129 8.36 2.60 -6.99
CA SER A 129 7.54 3.11 -5.90
C SER A 129 6.09 2.70 -6.10
N LYS A 130 5.36 2.58 -5.00
CA LYS A 130 3.90 2.42 -4.98
C LYS A 130 3.31 3.47 -4.07
N LYS A 131 2.40 4.29 -4.62
CA LYS A 131 1.62 5.28 -3.88
C LYS A 131 0.16 4.90 -3.96
N VAL A 132 -0.54 4.99 -2.83
CA VAL A 132 -1.99 4.79 -2.73
C VAL A 132 -2.58 5.95 -1.95
N GLU A 133 -3.62 6.56 -2.50
CA GLU A 133 -4.48 7.53 -1.81
C GLU A 133 -5.79 6.84 -1.43
N TYR A 134 -6.18 6.94 -0.16
CA TYR A 134 -7.37 6.29 0.38
C TYR A 134 -8.21 7.32 1.14
N VAL A 135 -9.53 7.34 0.87
CA VAL A 135 -10.49 8.19 1.58
C VAL A 135 -11.28 7.35 2.59
N SER A 136 -11.45 7.85 3.81
CA SER A 136 -11.99 7.05 4.94
C SER A 136 -13.45 6.64 4.77
N ASP A 137 -14.22 7.34 3.94
CA ASP A 137 -15.63 7.06 3.64
C ASP A 137 -15.85 6.11 2.44
N TYR A 138 -14.76 5.51 1.92
CA TYR A 138 -14.85 4.55 0.82
C TYR A 138 -15.67 3.32 1.21
N ASP A 139 -16.69 2.96 0.41
CA ASP A 139 -17.61 1.84 0.68
C ASP A 139 -17.97 0.96 -0.53
N GLU A 140 -17.47 1.26 -1.74
CA GLU A 140 -17.84 0.51 -2.94
C GLU A 140 -17.40 -0.95 -2.91
N ILE A 141 -16.19 -1.25 -2.43
CA ILE A 141 -15.67 -2.62 -2.37
C ILE A 141 -15.23 -2.91 -0.92
N PRO A 142 -16.06 -3.62 -0.12
CA PRO A 142 -15.78 -3.85 1.30
C PRO A 142 -14.42 -4.49 1.55
N LYS A 143 -14.04 -5.49 0.78
CA LYS A 143 -12.74 -6.15 0.91
C LYS A 143 -11.56 -5.18 0.70
N LEU A 144 -11.66 -4.28 -0.29
CA LEU A 144 -10.61 -3.30 -0.56
C LEU A 144 -10.53 -2.25 0.57
N ARG A 145 -11.70 -1.79 1.06
CA ARG A 145 -11.78 -0.92 2.23
C ARG A 145 -11.11 -1.54 3.43
N ASP A 146 -11.45 -2.80 3.74
CA ASP A 146 -10.96 -3.47 4.95
C ASP A 146 -9.43 -3.63 4.92
N VAL A 147 -8.85 -4.01 3.78
CA VAL A 147 -7.39 -4.13 3.65
C VAL A 147 -6.69 -2.77 3.63
N ALA A 148 -7.31 -1.71 3.08
CA ALA A 148 -6.77 -0.35 3.13
C ALA A 148 -6.75 0.20 4.57
N VAL A 149 -7.85 0.01 5.32
CA VAL A 149 -7.95 0.35 6.75
C VAL A 149 -6.91 -0.43 7.56
N GLN A 150 -6.76 -1.73 7.31
CA GLN A 150 -5.78 -2.56 8.00
C GLN A 150 -4.35 -2.08 7.75
N MET A 151 -4.01 -1.74 6.50
CA MET A 151 -2.68 -1.20 6.17
C MET A 151 -2.41 0.14 6.87
N LYS A 152 -3.41 1.04 6.88
CA LYS A 152 -3.35 2.32 7.61
C LYS A 152 -3.09 2.08 9.10
N THR A 153 -3.89 1.24 9.74
CA THR A 153 -3.79 0.95 11.18
C THR A 153 -2.43 0.37 11.56
N LEU A 154 -1.87 -0.52 10.74
CA LEU A 154 -0.54 -1.08 10.96
C LEU A 154 0.57 0.00 10.89
N LEU A 155 0.46 0.96 9.96
CA LEU A 155 1.42 2.07 9.86
C LEU A 155 1.34 2.95 11.11
N GLU A 156 0.13 3.34 11.52
CA GLU A 156 -0.09 4.15 12.72
C GLU A 156 0.47 3.45 13.95
N GLN A 157 0.11 2.19 14.17
CA GLN A 157 0.60 1.41 15.31
C GLN A 157 2.14 1.38 15.37
N VAL A 158 2.82 1.13 14.25
CA VAL A 158 4.28 1.05 14.23
C VAL A 158 4.93 2.40 14.51
N ILE A 159 4.34 3.50 14.00
CA ILE A 159 4.84 4.86 14.26
C ILE A 159 4.64 5.21 15.73
N ASP A 160 3.46 4.97 16.28
CA ASP A 160 3.12 5.26 17.69
C ASP A 160 4.01 4.46 18.66
N GLU A 161 4.19 3.16 18.42
CA GLU A 161 5.10 2.33 19.20
C GLU A 161 6.56 2.83 19.13
N ALA A 162 6.98 3.36 17.98
CA ALA A 162 8.30 3.94 17.83
C ALA A 162 8.43 5.26 18.58
N GLU A 163 7.40 6.12 18.55
CA GLU A 163 7.37 7.36 19.30
C GLU A 163 7.40 7.11 20.80
N GLU A 164 6.59 6.16 21.30
CA GLU A 164 6.63 5.77 22.73
C GLU A 164 8.03 5.29 23.17
N ARG A 165 8.70 4.51 22.33
CA ARG A 165 10.07 4.06 22.61
C ARG A 165 11.08 5.19 22.65
N TYR A 166 10.84 6.25 21.86
CA TYR A 166 11.68 7.44 21.85
C TYR A 166 11.47 8.30 23.11
N ASN A 167 10.23 8.49 23.52
CA ASN A 167 9.85 9.31 24.67
C ASN A 167 10.22 8.67 26.03
N LYS A 168 10.46 7.36 26.07
CA LYS A 168 10.90 6.62 27.28
C LYS A 168 12.41 6.64 27.50
N LYS A 169 13.18 7.30 26.63
CA LYS A 169 14.64 7.50 26.76
C LYS A 169 14.95 8.84 27.34
#